data_a8cd2a8ceb068f2d91d56c27f0bbec67
#
_entry.id   a8cd2a8ceb068f2d91d56c27f0bbec67
#
_cell.length_a   1.000
_cell.length_b   1.000
_cell.length_c   1.000
_cell.angle_alpha   90.00
_cell.angle_beta   90.00
_cell.angle_gamma   90.00
#
_symmetry.space_group_name_H-M   'P 1'
#
loop_
_entity.id
_entity.type
_entity.pdbx_description
1 polymer ?
#
loop_
_entity_poly.entity_id
_entity_poly.type
_entity_poly.pdbx_seq_one_letter_code
_entity_poly.pdbx_strand_id
1 'polypeptide(L)'
;MTEVLIDSYFWLGAINSRDPYHTQILQTPKPTPGVTTHAVVLEVMDALCTPRLRETAAQFWKHIHADPDLLVVRLDEDLLNRAVAIYEQHRDKAWSFTDCISFVVMKDRGISEALTADHHFEQAGFNIRFK
;
A
#
# COMPACT_ATOMS: atom_id res chain seq x y z
N MET A 1 -4.51 -18.63 6.31
CA MET A 1 -3.78 -17.50 6.86
C MET A 1 -4.37 -16.20 6.37
N THR A 2 -4.39 -15.22 7.22
CA THR A 2 -5.05 -13.94 6.94
C THR A 2 -4.18 -13.04 6.07
N GLU A 3 -4.73 -12.56 4.96
CA GLU A 3 -4.04 -11.61 4.10
C GLU A 3 -3.95 -10.24 4.77
N VAL A 4 -2.88 -9.51 4.47
CA VAL A 4 -2.65 -8.14 4.95
C VAL A 4 -2.34 -7.26 3.74
N LEU A 5 -2.96 -6.10 3.68
CA LEU A 5 -2.68 -5.09 2.63
C LEU A 5 -1.39 -4.37 2.99
N ILE A 6 -0.45 -4.31 2.06
CA ILE A 6 0.79 -3.56 2.24
C ILE A 6 0.68 -2.26 1.46
N ASP A 7 0.67 -1.15 2.21
CA ASP A 7 0.62 0.20 1.65
C ASP A 7 2.04 0.70 1.35
N SER A 8 2.14 1.76 0.55
CA SER A 8 3.41 2.39 0.20
C SER A 8 4.22 2.79 1.44
N TYR A 9 3.55 3.13 2.51
CA TYR A 9 4.17 3.53 3.77
C TYR A 9 5.18 2.50 4.29
N PHE A 10 4.84 1.21 4.18
CA PHE A 10 5.72 0.13 4.66
C PHE A 10 7.08 0.16 3.95
N TRP A 11 7.06 0.26 2.63
CA TRP A 11 8.30 0.26 1.86
C TRP A 11 9.04 1.59 1.97
N LEU A 12 8.32 2.71 1.89
CA LEU A 12 8.95 4.04 1.99
C LEU A 12 9.51 4.29 3.38
N GLY A 13 8.82 3.84 4.42
CA GLY A 13 9.30 3.95 5.80
C GLY A 13 10.54 3.09 6.07
N ALA A 14 10.65 1.95 5.37
CA ALA A 14 11.85 1.12 5.45
C ALA A 14 13.08 1.79 4.82
N ILE A 15 12.87 2.64 3.82
CA ILE A 15 13.94 3.34 3.12
C ILE A 15 14.31 4.64 3.83
N ASN A 16 13.31 5.34 4.40
CA ASN A 16 13.52 6.63 5.04
C ASN A 16 13.87 6.46 6.53
N SER A 17 15.16 6.59 6.85
CA SER A 17 15.64 6.44 8.24
C SER A 17 15.11 7.51 9.20
N ARG A 18 14.52 8.59 8.69
CA ARG A 18 13.93 9.66 9.51
C ARG A 18 12.47 9.41 9.84
N ASP A 19 11.86 8.38 9.25
CA ASP A 19 10.47 8.08 9.55
C ASP A 19 10.33 7.63 11.00
N PRO A 20 9.30 8.11 11.74
CA PRO A 20 9.10 7.72 13.16
C PRO A 20 8.96 6.22 13.37
N TYR A 21 8.48 5.48 12.37
CA TYR A 21 8.26 4.05 12.46
C TYR A 21 9.35 3.23 11.74
N HIS A 22 10.45 3.87 11.30
CA HIS A 22 11.49 3.20 10.53
C HIS A 22 12.00 1.93 11.20
N THR A 23 12.41 2.03 12.47
CA THR A 23 12.95 0.89 13.21
C THR A 23 11.90 -0.21 13.37
N GLN A 24 10.67 0.17 13.71
CA GLN A 24 9.58 -0.79 13.86
C GLN A 24 9.27 -1.51 12.56
N ILE A 25 9.29 -0.78 11.45
CA ILE A 25 9.08 -1.35 10.12
C ILE A 25 10.15 -2.38 9.80
N LEU A 26 11.44 -2.05 10.04
CA LEU A 26 12.54 -2.97 9.78
C LEU A 26 12.45 -4.24 10.62
N GLN A 27 11.84 -4.18 11.78
CA GLN A 27 11.65 -5.32 12.67
C GLN A 27 10.37 -6.10 12.37
N THR A 28 9.49 -5.57 11.53
CA THR A 28 8.22 -6.21 11.22
C THR A 28 8.43 -7.27 10.14
N PRO A 29 8.10 -8.54 10.41
CA PRO A 29 8.16 -9.56 9.38
C PRO A 29 7.20 -9.20 8.24
N LYS A 30 7.64 -9.45 7.00
CA LYS A 30 6.77 -9.26 5.86
C LYS A 30 5.57 -10.21 5.97
N PRO A 31 4.34 -9.72 5.76
CA PRO A 31 3.16 -10.58 5.86
C PRO A 31 3.17 -11.68 4.81
N THR A 32 2.72 -12.86 5.21
CA THR A 32 2.59 -14.03 4.35
C THR A 32 1.22 -14.64 4.59
N PRO A 33 0.25 -14.47 3.72
CA PRO A 33 0.30 -13.77 2.42
C PRO A 33 0.11 -12.24 2.53
N GLY A 34 0.85 -11.50 1.71
CA GLY A 34 0.67 -10.06 1.54
C GLY A 34 -0.07 -9.73 0.26
N VAL A 35 -0.77 -8.62 0.26
CA VAL A 35 -1.49 -8.11 -0.91
C VAL A 35 -1.17 -6.64 -1.09
N THR A 36 -0.88 -6.23 -2.31
CA THR A 36 -0.75 -4.81 -2.66
C THR A 36 -1.38 -4.58 -4.02
N THR A 37 -1.33 -3.36 -4.52
CA THR A 37 -1.86 -3.03 -5.85
C THR A 37 -0.79 -2.36 -6.69
N HIS A 38 -0.96 -2.37 -8.02
CA HIS A 38 -0.06 -1.60 -8.89
C HIS A 38 -0.13 -0.09 -8.62
N ALA A 39 -1.26 0.42 -8.09
CA ALA A 39 -1.35 1.83 -7.70
C ALA A 39 -0.35 2.15 -6.57
N VAL A 40 -0.28 1.29 -5.55
CA VAL A 40 0.69 1.42 -4.46
C VAL A 40 2.11 1.33 -5.00
N VAL A 41 2.37 0.38 -5.89
CA VAL A 41 3.69 0.20 -6.51
C VAL A 41 4.11 1.45 -7.28
N LEU A 42 3.21 2.04 -8.06
CA LEU A 42 3.49 3.27 -8.80
C LEU A 42 3.80 4.43 -7.84
N GLU A 43 3.08 4.52 -6.74
CA GLU A 43 3.32 5.55 -5.72
C GLU A 43 4.73 5.42 -5.13
N VAL A 44 5.17 4.21 -4.83
CA VAL A 44 6.53 3.96 -4.34
C VAL A 44 7.56 4.34 -5.41
N MET A 45 7.35 3.90 -6.65
CA MET A 45 8.27 4.23 -7.76
C MET A 45 8.41 5.73 -7.95
N ASP A 46 7.28 6.45 -7.90
CA ASP A 46 7.29 7.91 -8.05
C ASP A 46 7.99 8.60 -6.89
N ALA A 47 7.81 8.11 -5.68
CA ALA A 47 8.48 8.66 -4.50
C ALA A 47 10.00 8.47 -4.53
N LEU A 48 10.48 7.45 -5.25
CA LEU A 48 11.90 7.12 -5.35
C LEU A 48 12.53 7.56 -6.69
N CYS A 49 11.92 8.55 -7.36
CA CYS A 49 12.32 8.89 -8.73
C CYS A 49 13.58 9.76 -8.86
N THR A 50 14.13 10.25 -7.75
CA THR A 50 15.37 11.05 -7.84
C THR A 50 16.54 10.19 -8.30
N PRO A 51 17.54 10.77 -8.97
CA PRO A 51 18.68 9.97 -9.48
C PRO A 51 19.33 9.07 -8.42
N ARG A 52 19.48 9.57 -7.20
CA ARG A 52 20.13 8.83 -6.11
C ARG A 52 19.35 7.57 -5.71
N LEU A 53 18.03 7.57 -5.89
CA LEU A 53 17.14 6.48 -5.43
C LEU A 53 16.64 5.58 -6.57
N ARG A 54 16.99 5.87 -7.82
CA ARG A 54 16.48 5.11 -8.97
C ARG A 54 16.89 3.64 -8.96
N GLU A 55 18.11 3.34 -8.53
CA GLU A 55 18.54 1.95 -8.43
C GLU A 55 17.74 1.22 -7.35
N THR A 56 17.50 1.88 -6.21
CA THR A 56 16.64 1.34 -5.14
C THR A 56 15.23 1.06 -5.67
N ALA A 57 14.66 1.98 -6.44
CA ALA A 57 13.34 1.81 -7.05
C ALA A 57 13.32 0.60 -8.00
N ALA A 58 14.34 0.46 -8.85
CA ALA A 58 14.42 -0.66 -9.79
C ALA A 58 14.50 -2.00 -9.06
N GLN A 59 15.27 -2.06 -7.98
CA GLN A 59 15.37 -3.27 -7.16
C GLN A 59 14.05 -3.58 -6.46
N PHE A 60 13.38 -2.57 -5.94
CA PHE A 60 12.05 -2.72 -5.35
C PHE A 60 11.08 -3.37 -6.34
N TRP A 61 11.00 -2.83 -7.56
CA TRP A 61 10.12 -3.37 -8.60
C TRP A 61 10.39 -4.86 -8.85
N LYS A 62 11.66 -5.24 -9.00
CA LYS A 62 12.04 -6.62 -9.24
C LYS A 62 11.68 -7.52 -8.07
N HIS A 63 11.95 -7.07 -6.85
CA HIS A 63 11.68 -7.85 -5.65
C HIS A 63 10.21 -8.14 -5.46
N ILE A 64 9.34 -7.15 -5.59
CA ILE A 64 7.92 -7.36 -5.33
C ILE A 64 7.28 -8.28 -6.37
N HIS A 65 7.73 -8.23 -7.63
CA HIS A 65 7.17 -9.07 -8.68
C HIS A 65 7.74 -10.49 -8.66
N ALA A 66 8.87 -10.70 -7.99
CA ALA A 66 9.47 -12.03 -7.83
C ALA A 66 9.03 -12.73 -6.54
N ASP A 67 8.35 -12.05 -5.63
CA ASP A 67 7.97 -12.58 -4.33
C ASP A 67 6.73 -13.48 -4.46
N PRO A 68 6.85 -14.80 -4.20
CA PRO A 68 5.71 -15.70 -4.33
C PRO A 68 4.64 -15.51 -3.25
N ASP A 69 4.97 -14.81 -2.15
CA ASP A 69 4.07 -14.59 -1.02
C ASP A 69 3.36 -13.24 -1.11
N LEU A 70 3.59 -12.48 -2.19
CA LEU A 70 2.96 -11.17 -2.39
C LEU A 70 2.11 -11.19 -3.65
N LEU A 71 0.83 -10.92 -3.50
CA LEU A 71 -0.06 -10.71 -4.63
C LEU A 71 -0.05 -9.22 -4.99
N VAL A 72 0.31 -8.90 -6.22
CA VAL A 72 0.21 -7.53 -6.75
C VAL A 72 -1.03 -7.46 -7.63
N VAL A 73 -2.08 -6.82 -7.14
CA VAL A 73 -3.36 -6.71 -7.86
C VAL A 73 -3.22 -5.73 -9.01
N ARG A 74 -3.57 -6.18 -10.20
CA ARG A 74 -3.53 -5.33 -11.40
C ARG A 74 -4.66 -4.32 -11.40
N LEU A 75 -4.38 -3.15 -11.96
CA LEU A 75 -5.39 -2.14 -12.20
C LEU A 75 -6.14 -2.48 -13.47
N ASP A 76 -7.45 -2.70 -13.35
CA ASP A 76 -8.32 -2.84 -14.50
C ASP A 76 -9.42 -1.79 -14.42
N GLU A 77 -10.21 -1.67 -15.48
CA GLU A 77 -11.22 -0.63 -15.60
C GLU A 77 -12.31 -0.77 -14.53
N ASP A 78 -12.70 -2.01 -14.22
CA ASP A 78 -13.70 -2.27 -13.19
C ASP A 78 -13.22 -1.77 -11.82
N LEU A 79 -12.01 -2.14 -11.44
CA LEU A 79 -11.42 -1.71 -10.16
C LEU A 79 -11.33 -0.18 -10.09
N LEU A 80 -10.88 0.46 -11.17
CA LEU A 80 -10.73 1.91 -11.20
C LEU A 80 -12.09 2.61 -11.10
N ASN A 81 -13.10 2.12 -11.81
CA ASN A 81 -14.45 2.69 -11.75
C ASN A 81 -15.07 2.57 -10.36
N ARG A 82 -14.85 1.45 -9.69
CA ARG A 82 -15.34 1.24 -8.33
C ARG A 82 -14.62 2.14 -7.34
N ALA A 83 -13.33 2.38 -7.54
CA ALA A 83 -12.56 3.33 -6.72
C ALA A 83 -13.05 4.76 -6.94
N VAL A 84 -13.39 5.14 -8.18
CA VAL A 84 -13.96 6.46 -8.47
C VAL A 84 -15.27 6.66 -7.70
N ALA A 85 -16.12 5.62 -7.61
CA ALA A 85 -17.38 5.71 -6.87
C ALA A 85 -17.12 6.02 -5.39
N ILE A 86 -16.14 5.38 -4.78
CA ILE A 86 -15.75 5.66 -3.39
C ILE A 86 -15.22 7.08 -3.26
N TYR A 87 -14.36 7.47 -4.19
CA TYR A 87 -13.74 8.79 -4.23
C TYR A 87 -14.81 9.90 -4.30
N GLU A 88 -15.83 9.72 -5.10
CA GLU A 88 -16.94 10.67 -5.21
C GLU A 88 -17.84 10.69 -3.99
N GLN A 89 -18.14 9.52 -3.42
CA GLN A 89 -19.05 9.39 -2.28
C GLN A 89 -18.49 9.98 -0.99
N HIS A 90 -17.17 10.08 -0.87
CA HIS A 90 -16.50 10.53 0.35
C HIS A 90 -15.74 11.84 0.13
N ARG A 91 -16.44 12.85 -0.39
CA ARG A 91 -15.86 14.16 -0.70
C ARG A 91 -15.38 14.91 0.55
N ASP A 92 -15.85 14.52 1.71
CA ASP A 92 -15.43 15.08 3.00
C ASP A 92 -14.09 14.48 3.48
N LYS A 93 -13.59 13.45 2.82
CA LYS A 93 -12.34 12.79 3.20
C LYS A 93 -11.19 13.24 2.28
N ALA A 94 -9.98 13.26 2.85
CA ALA A 94 -8.77 13.57 2.08
C ALA A 94 -8.12 12.28 1.53
N TRP A 95 -8.90 11.27 1.26
CA TRP A 95 -8.40 10.00 0.71
C TRP A 95 -7.86 10.21 -0.69
N SER A 96 -6.64 9.69 -0.95
CA SER A 96 -6.09 9.68 -2.30
C SER A 96 -6.83 8.64 -3.16
N PHE A 97 -6.66 8.73 -4.46
CA PHE A 97 -7.22 7.73 -5.35
C PHE A 97 -6.57 6.36 -5.11
N THR A 98 -5.27 6.35 -4.82
CA THR A 98 -4.56 5.12 -4.43
C THR A 98 -5.19 4.50 -3.18
N ASP A 99 -5.54 5.30 -2.18
CA ASP A 99 -6.25 4.82 -0.99
C ASP A 99 -7.57 4.15 -1.37
N CYS A 100 -8.36 4.79 -2.22
CA CYS A 100 -9.67 4.25 -2.64
C CYS A 100 -9.52 2.92 -3.37
N ILE A 101 -8.50 2.78 -4.20
CA ILE A 101 -8.19 1.51 -4.88
C ILE A 101 -7.87 0.43 -3.84
N SER A 102 -7.04 0.75 -2.86
CA SER A 102 -6.72 -0.19 -1.77
C SER A 102 -7.97 -0.60 -0.99
N PHE A 103 -8.87 0.34 -0.71
CA PHE A 103 -10.10 0.04 0.02
C PHE A 103 -11.01 -0.92 -0.74
N VAL A 104 -11.14 -0.76 -2.06
CA VAL A 104 -11.91 -1.70 -2.90
C VAL A 104 -11.31 -3.10 -2.80
N VAL A 105 -9.99 -3.22 -2.97
CA VAL A 105 -9.31 -4.51 -2.92
C VAL A 105 -9.47 -5.16 -1.55
N MET A 106 -9.30 -4.39 -0.47
CA MET A 106 -9.44 -4.91 0.88
C MET A 106 -10.85 -5.45 1.14
N LYS A 107 -11.87 -4.71 0.70
CA LYS A 107 -13.27 -5.17 0.85
C LYS A 107 -13.52 -6.43 0.05
N ASP A 108 -13.10 -6.48 -1.20
CA ASP A 108 -13.31 -7.63 -2.07
C ASP A 108 -12.68 -8.91 -1.52
N ARG A 109 -11.53 -8.77 -0.87
CA ARG A 109 -10.78 -9.92 -0.37
C ARG A 109 -10.99 -10.19 1.12
N GLY A 110 -11.82 -9.39 1.80
CA GLY A 110 -12.06 -9.55 3.23
C GLY A 110 -10.83 -9.25 4.08
N ILE A 111 -9.97 -8.34 3.63
CA ILE A 111 -8.77 -7.93 4.36
C ILE A 111 -9.16 -6.85 5.37
N SER A 112 -8.78 -7.05 6.64
CA SER A 112 -9.11 -6.12 7.70
C SER A 112 -7.93 -5.29 8.20
N GLU A 113 -6.68 -5.67 7.87
CA GLU A 113 -5.48 -5.01 8.37
C GLU A 113 -4.61 -4.51 7.23
N ALA A 114 -4.06 -3.29 7.40
CA ALA A 114 -3.08 -2.71 6.49
C ALA A 114 -1.78 -2.39 7.21
N LEU A 115 -0.65 -2.64 6.55
CA LEU A 115 0.68 -2.22 7.02
C LEU A 115 0.89 -0.78 6.61
N THR A 116 0.42 0.12 7.46
CA THR A 116 0.52 1.56 7.23
C THR A 116 0.39 2.30 8.56
N ALA A 117 0.78 3.57 8.58
CA ALA A 117 0.48 4.51 9.67
C ALA A 117 -0.60 5.52 9.24
N ASP A 118 -1.13 5.37 8.03
CA ASP A 118 -2.09 6.33 7.48
C ASP A 118 -3.48 6.11 8.08
N HIS A 119 -3.95 7.11 8.83
CA HIS A 119 -5.25 7.07 9.49
C HIS A 119 -6.42 7.06 8.50
N HIS A 120 -6.21 7.34 7.22
CA HIS A 120 -7.25 7.20 6.21
C HIS A 120 -7.82 5.79 6.18
N PHE A 121 -6.97 4.77 6.39
CA PHE A 121 -7.43 3.38 6.46
C PHE A 121 -8.35 3.14 7.66
N GLU A 122 -8.04 3.76 8.82
CA GLU A 122 -8.93 3.67 9.98
C GLU A 122 -10.28 4.34 9.71
N GLN A 123 -10.27 5.49 9.03
CA GLN A 123 -11.51 6.18 8.65
C GLN A 123 -12.38 5.32 7.75
N ALA A 124 -11.77 4.46 6.94
CA ALA A 124 -12.49 3.56 6.05
C ALA A 124 -12.92 2.25 6.73
N GLY A 125 -12.60 2.07 8.02
CA GLY A 125 -13.05 0.91 8.79
C GLY A 125 -12.03 -0.21 8.91
N PHE A 126 -10.78 0.02 8.54
CA PHE A 126 -9.72 -0.99 8.62
C PHE A 126 -8.79 -0.74 9.82
N ASN A 127 -8.05 -1.77 10.19
CA ASN A 127 -7.02 -1.66 11.24
C ASN A 127 -5.68 -1.29 10.60
N ILE A 128 -4.90 -0.46 11.29
CA ILE A 128 -3.56 -0.12 10.83
C ILE A 128 -2.53 -0.64 11.83
N ARG A 129 -1.37 -1.07 11.31
CA ARG A 129 -0.32 -1.66 12.12
C ARG A 129 0.47 -0.62 12.93
N PHE A 130 0.74 0.54 12.36
CA PHE A 130 1.61 1.53 12.97
C PHE A 130 0.80 2.71 13.50
N LYS A 131 0.69 2.80 14.81
CA LYS A 131 -0.05 3.89 15.46
C LYS A 131 0.64 4.41 16.71
#